data_588ff3da8a15ff8783e20e2e64f19752
#
_entry.id   588ff3da8a15ff8783e20e2e64f19752
#
_cell.length_a   1.000
_cell.length_b   1.000
_cell.length_c   1.000
_cell.angle_alpha   90.00
_cell.angle_beta   90.00
_cell.angle_gamma   90.00
#
_symmetry.space_group_name_H-M   'P 1'
#
loop_
_entity.id
_entity.type
_entity.pdbx_description
1 polymer ?
#
loop_
_entity_poly.entity_id
_entity_poly.type
_entity_poly.pdbx_seq_one_letter_code
_entity_poly.pdbx_strand_id
1 'polypeptide(L)'
;MTVSRRTQNVVCLVVAAIVYIVFAVHLYRPYFDAFTPRQWLLPAGVFLAAVGCFVLSRRWVVGFAGSFLAGLVYGFGPFVLSLARFHETAVLLAAGIPWLFMPAAYLGRKRGGAVALLLSLLPFLAVVLFFRVSAGPDYRLFAAPIQAAPKPADLFGFVAPLVMATRTTTLPGLYHVPVAALVFGLAMMFRSRRYGILLILVCGFALAFCRSFLAPAQVAWLGISPILWLSIPLVCLSVLAGVGLQGLIEASYSDGKWVLAGATVLGVLAITTLLLATQYFQTAFSLGDGYARLFVEAAKMYLIAAIAMVVIFTMT
;
A
#
# COMPACT_ATOMS: atom_id res chain seq x y z
N MET A 1 -10.91 35.98 -8.04
CA MET A 1 -9.84 35.76 -7.04
C MET A 1 -9.18 34.41 -7.29
N THR A 2 -8.00 34.40 -7.89
CA THR A 2 -7.23 33.15 -8.12
C THR A 2 -6.57 32.74 -6.82
N VAL A 3 -7.10 31.70 -6.18
CA VAL A 3 -6.50 31.11 -4.99
C VAL A 3 -5.09 30.62 -5.34
N SER A 4 -4.09 31.02 -4.55
CA SER A 4 -2.70 30.60 -4.74
C SER A 4 -2.61 29.06 -4.74
N ARG A 5 -1.81 28.47 -5.63
CA ARG A 5 -1.55 26.99 -5.62
C ARG A 5 -1.10 26.49 -4.26
N ARG A 6 -0.39 27.31 -3.50
CA ARG A 6 0.06 26.98 -2.14
C ARG A 6 -1.13 26.84 -1.19
N THR A 7 -2.06 27.79 -1.23
CA THR A 7 -3.29 27.77 -0.41
C THR A 7 -4.16 26.55 -0.77
N GLN A 8 -4.32 26.26 -2.05
CA GLN A 8 -5.07 25.09 -2.50
C GLN A 8 -4.46 23.78 -1.99
N ASN A 9 -3.13 23.64 -2.03
CA ASN A 9 -2.47 22.44 -1.51
C ASN A 9 -2.63 22.28 0.00
N VAL A 10 -2.60 23.38 0.76
CA VAL A 10 -2.83 23.36 2.21
C VAL A 10 -4.27 22.95 2.52
N VAL A 11 -5.25 23.51 1.82
CA VAL A 11 -6.66 23.14 2.00
C VAL A 11 -6.88 21.67 1.68
N CYS A 12 -6.34 21.15 0.57
CA CYS A 12 -6.41 19.74 0.23
C CYS A 12 -5.80 18.83 1.32
N LEU A 13 -4.66 19.23 1.90
CA LEU A 13 -4.02 18.49 2.97
C LEU A 13 -4.89 18.49 4.23
N VAL A 14 -5.42 19.63 4.61
CA VAL A 14 -6.29 19.75 5.81
C VAL A 14 -7.55 18.90 5.64
N VAL A 15 -8.22 18.98 4.50
CA VAL A 15 -9.40 18.15 4.21
C VAL A 15 -9.07 16.66 4.27
N ALA A 16 -7.98 16.23 3.62
CA ALA A 16 -7.56 14.84 3.67
C ALA A 16 -7.25 14.38 5.10
N ALA A 17 -6.53 15.20 5.87
CA ALA A 17 -6.19 14.91 7.25
C ALA A 17 -7.43 14.76 8.14
N ILE A 18 -8.41 15.67 8.01
CA ILE A 18 -9.68 15.58 8.75
C ILE A 18 -10.40 14.27 8.43
N VAL A 19 -10.53 13.93 7.15
CA VAL A 19 -11.22 12.69 6.75
C VAL A 19 -10.47 11.45 7.26
N TYR A 20 -9.15 11.43 7.18
CA TYR A 20 -8.35 10.31 7.69
C TYR A 20 -8.44 10.19 9.22
N ILE A 21 -8.47 11.30 9.96
CA ILE A 21 -8.70 11.29 11.42
C ILE A 21 -10.07 10.69 11.72
N VAL A 22 -11.12 11.15 11.04
CA VAL A 22 -12.48 10.63 11.23
C VAL A 22 -12.54 9.13 10.95
N PHE A 23 -11.91 8.66 9.87
CA PHE A 23 -11.85 7.23 9.56
C PHE A 23 -11.06 6.44 10.60
N ALA A 24 -9.90 6.94 11.04
CA ALA A 24 -9.12 6.29 12.07
C ALA A 24 -9.89 6.19 13.40
N VAL A 25 -10.50 7.29 13.84
CA VAL A 25 -11.31 7.31 15.07
C VAL A 25 -12.51 6.38 14.95
N HIS A 26 -13.23 6.41 13.83
CA HIS A 26 -14.38 5.55 13.61
C HIS A 26 -14.00 4.06 13.62
N LEU A 27 -12.90 3.69 12.96
CA LEU A 27 -12.40 2.32 12.89
C LEU A 27 -12.01 1.78 14.27
N TYR A 28 -11.40 2.62 15.11
CA TYR A 28 -10.90 2.20 16.43
C TYR A 28 -11.86 2.50 17.57
N ARG A 29 -12.96 3.22 17.33
CA ARG A 29 -13.97 3.57 18.35
C ARG A 29 -14.45 2.39 19.20
N PRO A 30 -14.73 1.19 18.62
CA PRO A 30 -15.15 0.05 19.42
C PRO A 30 -14.14 -0.42 20.47
N TYR A 31 -12.89 0.01 20.34
CA TYR A 31 -11.79 -0.39 21.21
C TYR A 31 -11.41 0.72 22.20
N PHE A 32 -12.05 1.90 22.15
CA PHE A 32 -11.65 3.06 22.97
C PHE A 32 -11.99 2.93 24.45
N ASP A 33 -12.97 2.16 24.85
CA ASP A 33 -13.36 1.99 26.26
C ASP A 33 -12.26 1.31 27.11
N ALA A 34 -11.29 0.66 26.47
CA ALA A 34 -10.17 -0.03 27.11
C ALA A 34 -8.80 0.61 26.80
N PHE A 35 -8.77 1.80 26.19
CA PHE A 35 -7.51 2.36 25.66
C PHE A 35 -6.56 2.84 26.75
N THR A 36 -5.45 2.15 26.86
CA THR A 36 -4.25 2.72 27.49
C THR A 36 -3.63 3.80 26.58
N PRO A 37 -2.87 4.77 27.10
CA PRO A 37 -2.19 5.78 26.28
C PRO A 37 -1.36 5.20 25.13
N ARG A 38 -0.81 4.01 25.32
CA ARG A 38 -0.02 3.29 24.32
C ARG A 38 -0.85 2.83 23.12
N GLN A 39 -2.11 2.46 23.33
CA GLN A 39 -3.00 2.01 22.26
C GLN A 39 -3.41 3.12 21.29
N TRP A 40 -3.33 4.40 21.71
CA TRP A 40 -3.51 5.54 20.83
C TRP A 40 -2.48 5.63 19.70
N LEU A 41 -1.33 4.94 19.84
CA LEU A 41 -0.33 4.85 18.78
C LEU A 41 -0.84 4.09 17.55
N LEU A 42 -1.85 3.23 17.70
CA LEU A 42 -2.42 2.46 16.59
C LEU A 42 -3.16 3.37 15.60
N PRO A 43 -4.22 4.11 16.01
CA PRO A 43 -4.90 5.04 15.11
C PRO A 43 -3.98 6.16 14.63
N ALA A 44 -3.05 6.64 15.48
CA ALA A 44 -2.07 7.63 15.08
C ALA A 44 -1.12 7.10 13.99
N GLY A 45 -0.66 5.85 14.09
CA GLY A 45 0.18 5.21 13.08
C GLY A 45 -0.54 5.06 11.74
N VAL A 46 -1.78 4.59 11.74
CA VAL A 46 -2.62 4.48 10.53
C VAL A 46 -2.84 5.86 9.89
N PHE A 47 -3.18 6.87 10.71
CA PHE A 47 -3.33 8.24 10.24
C PHE A 47 -2.03 8.80 9.63
N LEU A 48 -0.90 8.65 10.30
CA LEU A 48 0.41 9.10 9.80
C LEU A 48 0.81 8.39 8.50
N ALA A 49 0.50 7.11 8.37
CA ALA A 49 0.70 6.35 7.14
C ALA A 49 -0.10 6.93 5.98
N ALA A 50 -1.39 7.20 6.21
CA ALA A 50 -2.30 7.77 5.20
C ALA A 50 -1.86 9.16 4.76
N VAL A 51 -1.61 10.07 5.71
CA VAL A 51 -1.15 11.44 5.42
C VAL A 51 0.21 11.42 4.74
N GLY A 52 1.14 10.57 5.19
CA GLY A 52 2.45 10.43 4.58
C GLY A 52 2.36 10.01 3.11
N CYS A 53 1.58 9.00 2.81
CA CYS A 53 1.37 8.54 1.43
C CYS A 53 0.61 9.58 0.58
N PHE A 54 -0.38 10.29 1.15
CA PHE A 54 -1.05 11.41 0.49
C PHE A 54 -0.05 12.47 0.05
N VAL A 55 0.78 12.97 0.97
CA VAL A 55 1.76 14.03 0.69
C VAL A 55 2.81 13.54 -0.31
N LEU A 56 3.32 12.32 -0.14
CA LEU A 56 4.27 11.73 -1.07
C LEU A 56 3.71 11.62 -2.48
N SER A 57 2.46 11.16 -2.62
CA SER A 57 1.80 10.99 -3.92
C SER A 57 1.59 12.30 -4.67
N ARG A 58 1.46 13.44 -3.98
CA ARG A 58 1.37 14.79 -4.58
C ARG A 58 2.55 15.13 -5.48
N ARG A 59 3.63 14.38 -5.40
CA ARG A 59 4.78 14.51 -6.31
C ARG A 59 4.46 14.09 -7.74
N TRP A 60 3.59 13.10 -7.90
CA TRP A 60 3.22 12.51 -9.19
C TRP A 60 1.76 12.78 -9.57
N VAL A 61 0.91 13.05 -8.59
CA VAL A 61 -0.53 13.25 -8.72
C VAL A 61 -0.88 14.68 -8.37
N VAL A 62 -1.38 15.45 -9.32
CA VAL A 62 -1.75 16.85 -9.10
C VAL A 62 -3.13 16.96 -8.45
N GLY A 63 -4.06 16.08 -8.83
CA GLY A 63 -5.43 16.09 -8.34
C GLY A 63 -5.57 15.64 -6.90
N PHE A 64 -6.61 16.11 -6.22
CA PHE A 64 -6.94 15.71 -4.86
C PHE A 64 -7.32 14.23 -4.78
N ALA A 65 -8.24 13.79 -5.64
CA ALA A 65 -8.83 12.45 -5.60
C ALA A 65 -7.78 11.33 -5.70
N GLY A 66 -6.83 11.43 -6.64
CA GLY A 66 -5.77 10.43 -6.78
C GLY A 66 -4.84 10.39 -5.58
N SER A 67 -4.44 11.55 -5.04
CA SER A 67 -3.59 11.59 -3.84
C SER A 67 -4.33 11.10 -2.60
N PHE A 68 -5.61 11.43 -2.47
CA PHE A 68 -6.46 10.95 -1.39
C PHE A 68 -6.61 9.43 -1.44
N LEU A 69 -6.87 8.87 -2.62
CA LEU A 69 -6.93 7.42 -2.80
C LEU A 69 -5.60 6.76 -2.42
N ALA A 70 -4.46 7.31 -2.84
CA ALA A 70 -3.15 6.76 -2.48
C ALA A 70 -2.95 6.68 -0.96
N GLY A 71 -3.30 7.75 -0.23
CA GLY A 71 -3.23 7.78 1.23
C GLY A 71 -4.19 6.78 1.88
N LEU A 72 -5.42 6.70 1.39
CA LEU A 72 -6.43 5.77 1.89
C LEU A 72 -6.00 4.30 1.68
N VAL A 73 -5.51 3.97 0.49
CA VAL A 73 -5.05 2.61 0.15
C VAL A 73 -3.87 2.19 0.99
N TYR A 74 -2.92 3.08 1.25
CA TYR A 74 -1.78 2.74 2.09
C TYR A 74 -2.13 2.68 3.57
N GLY A 75 -2.68 3.75 4.13
CA GLY A 75 -2.91 3.87 5.57
C GLY A 75 -4.03 2.96 6.09
N PHE A 76 -5.12 2.87 5.34
CA PHE A 76 -6.27 2.03 5.69
C PHE A 76 -6.31 0.71 4.91
N GLY A 77 -5.26 0.41 4.18
CA GLY A 77 -5.09 -0.89 3.52
C GLY A 77 -4.89 -2.02 4.53
N PRO A 78 -5.23 -3.25 4.14
CA PRO A 78 -5.18 -4.40 5.03
C PRO A 78 -3.79 -4.64 5.63
N PHE A 79 -2.72 -4.30 4.93
CA PHE A 79 -1.35 -4.47 5.43
C PHE A 79 -1.08 -3.62 6.67
N VAL A 80 -1.29 -2.30 6.58
CA VAL A 80 -1.04 -1.38 7.71
C VAL A 80 -2.01 -1.65 8.86
N LEU A 81 -3.28 -1.94 8.56
CA LEU A 81 -4.27 -2.32 9.58
C LEU A 81 -3.91 -3.64 10.27
N SER A 82 -3.38 -4.62 9.53
CA SER A 82 -2.92 -5.88 10.11
C SER A 82 -1.70 -5.67 11.02
N LEU A 83 -0.73 -4.85 10.59
CA LEU A 83 0.40 -4.48 11.44
C LEU A 83 -0.07 -3.78 12.73
N ALA A 84 -1.01 -2.84 12.61
CA ALA A 84 -1.59 -2.16 13.74
C ALA A 84 -2.26 -3.12 14.74
N ARG A 85 -2.90 -4.18 14.25
CA ARG A 85 -3.52 -5.19 15.11
C ARG A 85 -2.51 -5.97 15.95
N PHE A 86 -1.31 -6.21 15.41
CA PHE A 86 -0.34 -7.08 16.04
C PHE A 86 0.72 -6.35 16.86
N HIS A 87 1.15 -5.17 16.40
CA HIS A 87 2.23 -4.45 17.09
C HIS A 87 2.29 -2.97 16.74
N GLU A 88 2.19 -2.11 17.74
CA GLU A 88 2.24 -0.65 17.58
C GLU A 88 3.54 -0.14 16.95
N THR A 89 4.69 -0.72 17.30
CA THR A 89 5.97 -0.32 16.71
C THR A 89 6.04 -0.65 15.23
N ALA A 90 5.46 -1.77 14.81
CA ALA A 90 5.43 -2.17 13.39
C ALA A 90 4.60 -1.18 12.56
N VAL A 91 3.45 -0.74 13.07
CA VAL A 91 2.63 0.25 12.36
C VAL A 91 3.31 1.61 12.28
N LEU A 92 4.02 2.03 13.33
CA LEU A 92 4.77 3.28 13.30
C LEU A 92 5.93 3.26 12.29
N LEU A 93 6.64 2.13 12.18
CA LEU A 93 7.67 1.95 11.15
C LEU A 93 7.08 1.98 9.75
N ALA A 94 6.00 1.23 9.51
CA ALA A 94 5.30 1.28 8.23
C ALA A 94 4.79 2.69 7.91
N ALA A 95 4.27 3.41 8.91
CA ALA A 95 3.85 4.80 8.77
C ALA A 95 5.00 5.75 8.43
N GLY A 96 6.21 5.46 8.91
CA GLY A 96 7.42 6.22 8.63
C GLY A 96 7.92 6.11 7.19
N ILE A 97 7.64 5.00 6.50
CA ILE A 97 8.18 4.75 5.16
C ILE A 97 7.83 5.85 4.13
N PRO A 98 6.58 6.32 3.96
CA PRO A 98 6.28 7.42 3.04
C PRO A 98 7.08 8.70 3.36
N TRP A 99 7.27 9.01 4.63
CA TRP A 99 8.00 10.20 5.07
C TRP A 99 9.49 10.13 4.75
N LEU A 100 10.08 8.92 4.83
CA LEU A 100 11.47 8.69 4.43
C LEU A 100 11.74 8.97 2.96
N PHE A 101 10.76 8.68 2.10
CA PHE A 101 10.88 8.93 0.67
C PHE A 101 10.61 10.38 0.28
N MET A 102 10.04 11.21 1.15
CA MET A 102 9.72 12.60 0.84
C MET A 102 10.92 13.45 0.44
N PRO A 103 12.03 13.50 1.20
CA PRO A 103 13.20 14.27 0.80
C PRO A 103 13.68 13.87 -0.59
N ALA A 104 13.80 12.57 -0.88
CA ALA A 104 14.22 12.08 -2.18
C ALA A 104 13.24 12.48 -3.30
N ALA A 105 11.94 12.40 -3.05
CA ALA A 105 10.91 12.75 -4.02
C ALA A 105 10.88 14.24 -4.34
N TYR A 106 11.08 15.11 -3.36
CA TYR A 106 10.96 16.56 -3.53
C TYR A 106 12.29 17.26 -3.84
N LEU A 107 13.43 16.76 -3.31
CA LEU A 107 14.76 17.33 -3.57
C LEU A 107 15.43 16.75 -4.82
N GLY A 108 15.03 15.58 -5.27
CA GLY A 108 15.64 14.85 -6.40
C GLY A 108 15.56 15.53 -7.77
N ARG A 109 15.01 16.74 -7.87
CA ARG A 109 15.05 17.57 -9.10
C ARG A 109 16.39 18.27 -9.33
N LYS A 110 17.23 18.37 -8.29
CA LYS A 110 18.54 19.03 -8.35
C LYS A 110 19.66 17.98 -8.20
N ARG A 111 20.87 18.34 -8.65
CA ARG A 111 22.09 17.50 -8.52
C ARG A 111 22.34 17.10 -7.05
N GLY A 112 21.71 16.10 -6.54
CA GLY A 112 21.80 15.71 -5.12
C GLY A 112 20.79 14.62 -4.73
N GLY A 113 20.09 14.04 -5.71
CA GLY A 113 19.07 13.04 -5.43
C GLY A 113 19.56 11.84 -4.62
N ALA A 114 20.80 11.39 -4.86
CA ALA A 114 21.41 10.31 -4.09
C ALA A 114 21.70 10.71 -2.64
N VAL A 115 22.19 11.94 -2.43
CA VAL A 115 22.43 12.47 -1.09
C VAL A 115 21.11 12.69 -0.35
N ALA A 116 20.08 13.20 -1.02
CA ALA A 116 18.76 13.35 -0.44
C ALA A 116 18.13 11.99 -0.06
N LEU A 117 18.35 10.94 -0.87
CA LEU A 117 17.93 9.58 -0.56
C LEU A 117 18.65 9.05 0.69
N LEU A 118 19.96 9.20 0.76
CA LEU A 118 20.74 8.80 1.94
C LEU A 118 20.30 9.58 3.19
N LEU A 119 20.12 10.89 3.09
CA LEU A 119 19.63 11.71 4.21
C LEU A 119 18.22 11.33 4.65
N SER A 120 17.35 10.86 3.74
CA SER A 120 16.01 10.39 4.10
C SER A 120 16.02 9.08 4.87
N LEU A 121 17.06 8.27 4.74
CA LEU A 121 17.22 7.03 5.52
C LEU A 121 17.71 7.30 6.95
N LEU A 122 18.40 8.41 7.21
CA LEU A 122 18.95 8.72 8.53
C LEU A 122 17.89 8.79 9.64
N PRO A 123 16.73 9.46 9.49
CA PRO A 123 15.69 9.46 10.51
C PRO A 123 15.18 8.07 10.83
N PHE A 124 15.02 7.22 9.81
CA PHE A 124 14.59 5.85 10.00
C PHE A 124 15.63 5.03 10.78
N LEU A 125 16.88 5.12 10.39
CA LEU A 125 17.98 4.47 11.11
C LEU A 125 18.09 4.99 12.54
N ALA A 126 17.91 6.29 12.76
CA ALA A 126 17.92 6.89 14.10
C ALA A 126 16.79 6.33 14.96
N VAL A 127 15.57 6.21 14.43
CA VAL A 127 14.41 5.61 15.14
C VAL A 127 14.70 4.14 15.47
N VAL A 128 15.20 3.36 14.53
CA VAL A 128 15.53 1.95 14.77
C VAL A 128 16.64 1.80 15.80
N LEU A 129 17.70 2.61 15.72
CA LEU A 129 18.80 2.59 16.69
C LEU A 129 18.31 3.04 18.07
N PHE A 130 17.49 4.09 18.15
CA PHE A 130 16.92 4.56 19.41
C PHE A 130 16.12 3.44 20.10
N PHE A 131 15.24 2.77 19.38
CA PHE A 131 14.49 1.65 19.93
C PHE A 131 15.40 0.51 20.37
N ARG A 132 16.44 0.21 19.61
CA ARG A 132 17.38 -0.85 19.94
C ARG A 132 18.22 -0.54 21.19
N VAL A 133 18.65 0.69 21.35
CA VAL A 133 19.47 1.13 22.50
C VAL A 133 18.63 1.25 23.76
N SER A 134 17.41 1.82 23.67
CA SER A 134 16.55 2.05 24.82
C SER A 134 15.93 0.78 25.39
N ALA A 135 15.86 -0.28 24.62
CA ALA A 135 15.16 -1.52 25.01
C ALA A 135 16.10 -2.69 25.39
N GLY A 136 17.40 -2.51 25.26
CA GLY A 136 18.41 -3.50 25.62
C GLY A 136 18.58 -4.67 24.64
N PRO A 137 19.52 -5.59 24.89
CA PRO A 137 19.88 -6.67 23.97
C PRO A 137 18.76 -7.70 23.75
N ASP A 138 17.84 -7.84 24.68
CA ASP A 138 16.70 -8.78 24.57
C ASP A 138 15.49 -8.19 23.88
N TYR A 139 15.57 -6.94 23.45
CA TYR A 139 14.45 -6.27 22.79
C TYR A 139 14.24 -6.81 21.39
N ARG A 140 13.12 -7.47 21.24
CA ARG A 140 12.59 -7.83 19.93
C ARG A 140 11.69 -6.70 19.46
N LEU A 141 12.16 -5.98 18.43
CA LEU A 141 11.40 -4.88 17.83
C LEU A 141 9.99 -5.32 17.38
N PHE A 142 9.80 -6.62 17.18
CA PHE A 142 8.55 -7.20 16.68
C PHE A 142 8.18 -8.48 17.40
N ALA A 143 6.88 -8.67 17.66
CA ALA A 143 6.33 -9.91 18.17
C ALA A 143 6.52 -11.05 17.15
N ALA A 144 6.58 -12.30 17.63
CA ALA A 144 6.83 -13.50 16.83
C ALA A 144 5.99 -13.62 15.53
N PRO A 145 4.70 -13.25 15.48
CA PRO A 145 3.91 -13.32 14.26
C PRO A 145 4.44 -12.43 13.12
N ILE A 146 5.11 -11.33 13.45
CA ILE A 146 5.65 -10.37 12.48
C ILE A 146 7.05 -10.76 12.02
N GLN A 147 7.66 -11.77 12.62
CA GLN A 147 8.99 -12.26 12.21
C GLN A 147 8.93 -13.23 11.02
N ALA A 148 7.75 -13.61 10.59
CA ALA A 148 7.58 -14.50 9.44
C ALA A 148 8.06 -13.82 8.14
N ALA A 149 8.81 -14.57 7.34
CA ALA A 149 9.18 -14.13 6.01
C ALA A 149 8.01 -14.36 5.03
N PRO A 150 7.69 -13.42 4.16
CA PRO A 150 6.67 -13.62 3.14
C PRO A 150 7.13 -14.74 2.17
N LYS A 151 6.18 -15.57 1.77
CA LYS A 151 6.38 -16.63 0.79
C LYS A 151 5.89 -16.14 -0.59
N PRO A 152 6.47 -16.63 -1.72
CA PRO A 152 5.97 -16.27 -3.04
C PRO A 152 4.47 -16.53 -3.25
N ALA A 153 3.92 -17.55 -2.58
CA ALA A 153 2.48 -17.84 -2.60
C ALA A 153 1.62 -16.71 -2.00
N ASP A 154 2.19 -15.90 -1.09
CA ASP A 154 1.46 -14.78 -0.48
C ASP A 154 1.19 -13.65 -1.49
N LEU A 155 1.93 -13.60 -2.61
CA LEU A 155 1.66 -12.69 -3.72
C LEU A 155 0.27 -12.93 -4.34
N PHE A 156 -0.28 -14.12 -4.17
CA PHE A 156 -1.64 -14.42 -4.59
C PHE A 156 -2.68 -13.54 -3.88
N GLY A 157 -2.35 -13.01 -2.70
CA GLY A 157 -3.15 -12.02 -1.99
C GLY A 157 -3.42 -10.73 -2.76
N PHE A 158 -2.59 -10.37 -3.75
CA PHE A 158 -2.87 -9.23 -4.64
C PHE A 158 -4.04 -9.53 -5.59
N VAL A 159 -4.19 -10.78 -6.01
CA VAL A 159 -5.24 -11.19 -6.97
C VAL A 159 -6.50 -11.64 -6.23
N ALA A 160 -6.37 -12.36 -5.13
CA ALA A 160 -7.50 -12.88 -4.36
C ALA A 160 -7.33 -12.62 -2.85
N PRO A 161 -7.42 -11.36 -2.41
CA PRO A 161 -7.12 -10.97 -1.03
C PRO A 161 -8.02 -11.66 0.00
N LEU A 162 -9.31 -11.83 -0.32
CA LEU A 162 -10.27 -12.47 0.58
C LEU A 162 -9.94 -13.95 0.83
N VAL A 163 -9.42 -14.64 -0.17
CA VAL A 163 -9.00 -16.04 -0.07
C VAL A 163 -7.79 -16.17 0.85
N MET A 164 -6.84 -15.27 0.73
CA MET A 164 -5.65 -15.26 1.57
C MET A 164 -5.98 -14.87 3.01
N ALA A 165 -6.97 -14.00 3.24
CA ALA A 165 -7.43 -13.64 4.58
C ALA A 165 -7.91 -14.82 5.41
N THR A 166 -8.48 -15.81 4.78
CA THR A 166 -8.98 -17.02 5.46
C THR A 166 -7.88 -18.07 5.68
N ARG A 167 -6.82 -18.04 4.86
CA ARG A 167 -5.71 -19.00 4.96
C ARG A 167 -4.67 -18.62 6.00
N THR A 168 -4.48 -17.34 6.26
CA THR A 168 -3.37 -16.87 7.09
C THR A 168 -3.89 -16.22 8.36
N THR A 169 -3.99 -16.98 9.41
CA THR A 169 -4.33 -16.46 10.75
C THR A 169 -3.17 -15.70 11.40
N THR A 170 -1.93 -15.84 10.88
CA THR A 170 -0.71 -15.40 11.54
C THR A 170 0.07 -14.32 10.81
N LEU A 171 -0.20 -14.08 9.53
CA LEU A 171 0.49 -13.02 8.77
C LEU A 171 -0.36 -11.76 8.72
N PRO A 172 0.22 -10.56 8.85
CA PRO A 172 -0.41 -9.30 8.43
C PRO A 172 -0.53 -9.38 6.91
N GLY A 173 -1.57 -10.12 6.47
CA GLY A 173 -1.40 -10.88 5.25
C GLY A 173 -2.06 -10.30 4.07
N LEU A 174 -2.47 -9.08 4.04
CA LEU A 174 -3.29 -8.73 2.91
C LEU A 174 -2.69 -7.57 2.16
N TYR A 175 -1.89 -7.92 1.17
CA TYR A 175 -1.30 -7.00 0.21
C TYR A 175 -2.34 -6.50 -0.78
N HIS A 176 -3.51 -6.07 -0.29
CA HIS A 176 -4.58 -5.63 -1.18
C HIS A 176 -4.38 -4.17 -1.59
N VAL A 177 -4.30 -3.97 -2.89
CA VAL A 177 -4.35 -2.65 -3.52
C VAL A 177 -5.48 -2.70 -4.56
N PRO A 178 -6.25 -1.62 -4.77
CA PRO A 178 -7.27 -1.59 -5.81
C PRO A 178 -6.67 -1.91 -7.17
N VAL A 179 -6.88 -3.13 -7.67
CA VAL A 179 -6.21 -3.65 -8.88
C VAL A 179 -6.57 -2.82 -10.10
N ALA A 180 -7.82 -2.32 -10.20
CA ALA A 180 -8.23 -1.44 -11.29
C ALA A 180 -7.37 -0.17 -11.38
N ALA A 181 -7.19 0.52 -10.26
CA ALA A 181 -6.38 1.72 -10.21
C ALA A 181 -4.90 1.41 -10.44
N LEU A 182 -4.43 0.23 -9.97
CA LEU A 182 -3.07 -0.23 -10.20
C LEU A 182 -2.80 -0.53 -11.67
N VAL A 183 -3.69 -1.25 -12.35
CA VAL A 183 -3.56 -1.57 -13.79
C VAL A 183 -3.48 -0.29 -14.60
N PHE A 184 -4.34 0.69 -14.33
CA PHE A 184 -4.31 1.96 -15.02
C PHE A 184 -3.06 2.79 -14.64
N GLY A 185 -2.64 2.76 -13.37
CA GLY A 185 -1.42 3.39 -12.90
C GLY A 185 -0.17 2.87 -13.61
N LEU A 186 -0.06 1.56 -13.80
CA LEU A 186 1.01 0.94 -14.56
C LEU A 186 0.99 1.37 -16.03
N ALA A 187 -0.18 1.37 -16.67
CA ALA A 187 -0.33 1.83 -18.05
C ALA A 187 0.12 3.29 -18.22
N MET A 188 -0.30 4.18 -17.33
CA MET A 188 0.10 5.60 -17.34
C MET A 188 1.59 5.80 -17.05
N MET A 189 2.18 4.95 -16.20
CA MET A 189 3.62 4.97 -15.92
C MET A 189 4.43 4.61 -17.17
N PHE A 190 4.06 3.57 -17.90
CA PHE A 190 4.71 3.20 -19.16
C PHE A 190 4.57 4.31 -20.22
N ARG A 191 3.41 4.94 -20.31
CA ARG A 191 3.18 6.10 -21.19
C ARG A 191 4.11 7.27 -20.85
N SER A 192 4.27 7.59 -19.58
CA SER A 192 5.08 8.72 -19.11
C SER A 192 6.58 8.43 -18.98
N ARG A 193 7.02 7.20 -19.23
CA ARG A 193 8.41 6.72 -19.09
C ARG A 193 9.03 6.97 -17.69
N ARG A 194 8.22 6.92 -16.64
CA ARG A 194 8.66 7.16 -15.25
C ARG A 194 9.00 5.85 -14.54
N TYR A 195 10.07 5.22 -14.95
CA TYR A 195 10.47 3.89 -14.45
C TYR A 195 11.06 3.89 -13.03
N GLY A 196 11.34 5.05 -12.43
CA GLY A 196 11.93 5.10 -11.09
C GLY A 196 11.09 4.46 -9.99
N ILE A 197 9.76 4.63 -10.04
CA ILE A 197 8.84 3.99 -9.09
C ILE A 197 8.87 2.47 -9.26
N LEU A 198 8.94 1.98 -10.50
CA LEU A 198 9.01 0.56 -10.79
C LEU A 198 10.30 -0.06 -10.23
N LEU A 199 11.43 0.63 -10.37
CA LEU A 199 12.70 0.17 -9.82
C LEU A 199 12.62 0.03 -8.28
N ILE A 200 12.09 1.05 -7.59
CA ILE A 200 11.92 1.02 -6.13
C ILE A 200 10.98 -0.12 -5.73
N LEU A 201 9.89 -0.32 -6.47
CA LEU A 201 8.92 -1.39 -6.25
C LEU A 201 9.59 -2.76 -6.37
N VAL A 202 10.34 -3.00 -7.45
CA VAL A 202 11.06 -4.28 -7.67
C VAL A 202 12.10 -4.49 -6.57
N CYS A 203 12.91 -3.47 -6.24
CA CYS A 203 13.87 -3.56 -5.14
C CYS A 203 13.19 -3.87 -3.79
N GLY A 204 12.05 -3.23 -3.50
CA GLY A 204 11.29 -3.48 -2.28
C GLY A 204 10.75 -4.91 -2.20
N PHE A 205 10.26 -5.47 -3.30
CA PHE A 205 9.87 -6.88 -3.36
C PHE A 205 11.08 -7.82 -3.21
N ALA A 206 12.18 -7.52 -3.87
CA ALA A 206 13.41 -8.29 -3.72
C ALA A 206 13.87 -8.32 -2.26
N LEU A 207 13.88 -7.17 -1.57
CA LEU A 207 14.20 -7.07 -0.15
C LEU A 207 13.26 -7.88 0.74
N ALA A 208 11.96 -7.93 0.42
CA ALA A 208 10.97 -8.65 1.20
C ALA A 208 11.06 -10.18 1.01
N PHE A 209 11.30 -10.64 -0.22
CA PHE A 209 11.25 -12.06 -0.56
C PHE A 209 12.63 -12.76 -0.59
N CYS A 210 13.73 -12.03 -0.76
CA CYS A 210 15.08 -12.60 -0.78
C CYS A 210 15.64 -12.83 0.63
N ARG A 211 15.02 -13.72 1.39
CA ARG A 211 15.42 -14.05 2.77
C ARG A 211 16.88 -14.47 2.89
N SER A 212 17.41 -15.21 1.93
CA SER A 212 18.79 -15.71 1.93
C SER A 212 19.84 -14.59 1.83
N PHE A 213 19.51 -13.48 1.15
CA PHE A 213 20.42 -12.35 1.02
C PHE A 213 20.44 -11.44 2.25
N LEU A 214 19.31 -11.31 2.94
CA LEU A 214 19.11 -10.34 4.00
C LEU A 214 19.08 -10.95 5.40
N ALA A 215 19.01 -12.28 5.50
CA ALA A 215 18.97 -12.97 6.78
C ALA A 215 20.11 -12.56 7.73
N PRO A 216 21.38 -12.47 7.32
CA PRO A 216 22.46 -12.01 8.19
C PRO A 216 22.30 -10.55 8.62
N ALA A 217 21.90 -9.68 7.71
CA ALA A 217 21.75 -8.25 7.99
C ALA A 217 20.51 -7.93 8.84
N GLN A 218 19.42 -8.68 8.64
CA GLN A 218 18.17 -8.47 9.37
C GLN A 218 18.24 -8.95 10.81
N VAL A 219 18.86 -10.11 11.03
CA VAL A 219 18.94 -10.71 12.37
C VAL A 219 20.03 -10.07 13.21
N ALA A 220 21.16 -9.70 12.60
CA ALA A 220 22.31 -9.18 13.33
C ALA A 220 22.27 -7.67 13.57
N TRP A 221 21.70 -6.86 12.63
CA TRP A 221 21.87 -5.42 12.67
C TRP A 221 20.63 -4.62 13.04
N LEU A 222 19.51 -4.85 12.41
CA LEU A 222 18.35 -3.97 12.54
C LEU A 222 17.16 -4.62 13.25
N GLY A 223 17.13 -5.95 13.39
CA GLY A 223 15.99 -6.67 13.96
C GLY A 223 14.67 -6.43 13.19
N ILE A 224 14.74 -5.92 11.96
CA ILE A 224 13.58 -5.62 11.13
C ILE A 224 13.12 -6.91 10.48
N SER A 225 11.85 -7.25 10.68
CA SER A 225 11.24 -8.41 10.04
C SER A 225 11.18 -8.24 8.52
N PRO A 226 11.43 -9.32 7.73
CA PRO A 226 11.31 -9.30 6.28
C PRO A 226 9.98 -8.77 5.78
N ILE A 227 8.89 -9.03 6.51
CA ILE A 227 7.54 -8.58 6.13
C ILE A 227 7.40 -7.05 6.13
N LEU A 228 8.16 -6.33 6.94
CA LEU A 228 8.11 -4.87 6.97
C LEU A 228 8.71 -4.22 5.72
N TRP A 229 9.60 -4.91 5.02
CA TRP A 229 10.11 -4.44 3.74
C TRP A 229 9.03 -4.37 2.68
N LEU A 230 7.90 -5.10 2.84
CA LEU A 230 6.72 -4.94 1.98
C LEU A 230 6.07 -3.57 2.07
N SER A 231 6.33 -2.79 3.12
CA SER A 231 5.87 -1.40 3.19
C SER A 231 6.34 -0.57 1.99
N ILE A 232 7.55 -0.83 1.48
CA ILE A 232 8.14 -0.09 0.35
C ILE A 232 7.34 -0.34 -0.94
N PRO A 233 7.19 -1.59 -1.42
CA PRO A 233 6.40 -1.83 -2.63
C PRO A 233 4.93 -1.42 -2.45
N LEU A 234 4.35 -1.56 -1.26
CA LEU A 234 2.97 -1.15 -1.01
C LEU A 234 2.77 0.37 -1.08
N VAL A 235 3.72 1.17 -0.59
CA VAL A 235 3.71 2.63 -0.83
C VAL A 235 3.75 2.91 -2.33
N CYS A 236 4.65 2.25 -3.08
CA CYS A 236 4.74 2.44 -4.53
C CYS A 236 3.44 2.06 -5.24
N LEU A 237 2.84 0.92 -4.88
CA LEU A 237 1.57 0.46 -5.44
C LEU A 237 0.42 1.40 -5.11
N SER A 238 0.39 1.94 -3.88
CA SER A 238 -0.63 2.91 -3.46
C SER A 238 -0.49 4.24 -4.23
N VAL A 239 0.73 4.71 -4.44
CA VAL A 239 1.00 5.88 -5.29
C VAL A 239 0.58 5.61 -6.74
N LEU A 240 0.89 4.43 -7.28
CA LEU A 240 0.48 4.04 -8.63
C LEU A 240 -1.04 3.94 -8.76
N ALA A 241 -1.75 3.46 -7.74
CA ALA A 241 -3.21 3.47 -7.70
C ALA A 241 -3.76 4.90 -7.78
N GLY A 242 -3.14 5.84 -7.05
CA GLY A 242 -3.48 7.26 -7.13
C GLY A 242 -3.20 7.88 -8.50
N VAL A 243 -2.06 7.55 -9.11
CA VAL A 243 -1.71 7.96 -10.49
C VAL A 243 -2.73 7.40 -11.48
N GLY A 244 -3.14 6.16 -11.30
CA GLY A 244 -4.13 5.50 -12.14
C GLY A 244 -5.49 6.18 -12.08
N LEU A 245 -5.99 6.48 -10.88
CA LEU A 245 -7.25 7.20 -10.73
C LEU A 245 -7.18 8.60 -11.35
N GLN A 246 -6.09 9.34 -11.10
CA GLN A 246 -5.91 10.65 -11.70
C GLN A 246 -5.87 10.58 -13.23
N GLY A 247 -5.11 9.61 -13.76
CA GLY A 247 -5.03 9.37 -15.19
C GLY A 247 -6.38 9.01 -15.82
N LEU A 248 -7.23 8.28 -15.09
CA LEU A 248 -8.57 7.95 -15.55
C LEU A 248 -9.49 9.19 -15.57
N ILE A 249 -9.41 10.04 -14.55
CA ILE A 249 -10.19 11.30 -14.48
C ILE A 249 -9.74 12.30 -15.56
N GLU A 250 -8.46 12.31 -15.91
CA GLU A 250 -7.88 13.21 -16.92
C GLU A 250 -7.79 12.55 -18.32
N ALA A 251 -8.33 11.34 -18.48
CA ALA A 251 -8.24 10.60 -19.72
C ALA A 251 -9.01 11.32 -20.84
N SER A 252 -8.37 11.45 -21.99
CA SER A 252 -8.99 11.98 -23.21
C SER A 252 -9.39 10.83 -24.14
N TYR A 253 -10.16 11.13 -25.19
CA TYR A 253 -10.56 10.15 -26.19
C TYR A 253 -9.36 9.38 -26.80
N SER A 254 -8.21 10.04 -26.94
CA SER A 254 -6.97 9.41 -27.41
C SER A 254 -6.44 8.31 -26.46
N ASP A 255 -6.86 8.31 -25.22
CA ASP A 255 -6.44 7.36 -24.18
C ASP A 255 -7.34 6.12 -24.10
N GLY A 256 -8.42 6.06 -24.86
CA GLY A 256 -9.40 4.97 -24.88
C GLY A 256 -8.78 3.58 -25.01
N LYS A 257 -7.70 3.45 -25.82
CA LYS A 257 -6.95 2.19 -25.94
C LYS A 257 -6.37 1.69 -24.61
N TRP A 258 -5.90 2.58 -23.75
CA TRP A 258 -5.33 2.22 -22.44
C TRP A 258 -6.42 1.85 -21.44
N VAL A 259 -7.55 2.57 -21.49
CA VAL A 259 -8.73 2.25 -20.67
C VAL A 259 -9.30 0.90 -21.09
N LEU A 260 -9.43 0.65 -22.38
CA LEU A 260 -9.89 -0.64 -22.92
C LEU A 260 -8.93 -1.76 -22.51
N ALA A 261 -7.62 -1.58 -22.66
CA ALA A 261 -6.64 -2.57 -22.23
C ALA A 261 -6.74 -2.86 -20.72
N GLY A 262 -6.90 -1.82 -19.89
CA GLY A 262 -7.11 -1.97 -18.45
C GLY A 262 -8.40 -2.75 -18.12
N ALA A 263 -9.50 -2.39 -18.76
CA ALA A 263 -10.78 -3.08 -18.60
C ALA A 263 -10.70 -4.55 -19.05
N THR A 264 -9.98 -4.83 -20.14
CA THR A 264 -9.74 -6.20 -20.61
C THR A 264 -8.95 -7.02 -19.61
N VAL A 265 -7.87 -6.45 -19.02
CA VAL A 265 -7.09 -7.13 -17.97
C VAL A 265 -7.96 -7.46 -16.76
N LEU A 266 -8.80 -6.52 -16.34
CA LEU A 266 -9.74 -6.75 -15.21
C LEU A 266 -10.79 -7.80 -15.56
N GLY A 267 -11.30 -7.82 -16.80
CA GLY A 267 -12.18 -8.86 -17.30
C GLY A 267 -11.53 -10.24 -17.28
N VAL A 268 -10.28 -10.35 -17.73
CA VAL A 268 -9.51 -11.60 -17.67
C VAL A 268 -9.30 -12.05 -16.21
N LEU A 269 -8.98 -11.13 -15.31
CA LEU A 269 -8.86 -11.43 -13.88
C LEU A 269 -10.19 -11.91 -13.29
N ALA A 270 -11.32 -11.29 -13.67
CA ALA A 270 -12.65 -11.73 -13.24
C ALA A 270 -12.95 -13.16 -13.73
N ILE A 271 -12.68 -13.46 -15.01
CA ILE A 271 -12.86 -14.80 -15.57
C ILE A 271 -11.95 -15.80 -14.87
N THR A 272 -10.68 -15.46 -14.66
CA THR A 272 -9.71 -16.34 -13.98
C THR A 272 -10.16 -16.65 -12.55
N THR A 273 -10.63 -15.67 -11.81
CA THR A 273 -11.12 -15.89 -10.44
C THR A 273 -12.41 -16.70 -10.42
N LEU A 274 -13.31 -16.54 -11.40
CA LEU A 274 -14.50 -17.40 -11.55
C LEU A 274 -14.13 -18.85 -11.89
N LEU A 275 -13.15 -19.06 -12.76
CA LEU A 275 -12.64 -20.41 -13.08
C LEU A 275 -12.06 -21.08 -11.82
N LEU A 276 -11.30 -20.34 -11.01
CA LEU A 276 -10.76 -20.83 -9.73
C LEU A 276 -11.85 -21.14 -8.70
N ALA A 277 -13.04 -20.55 -8.83
CA ALA A 277 -14.19 -20.84 -7.98
C ALA A 277 -14.91 -22.15 -8.35
N THR A 278 -14.56 -22.77 -9.50
CA THR A 278 -15.19 -24.01 -9.93
C THR A 278 -14.82 -25.19 -9.05
N GLN A 279 -15.71 -26.16 -8.95
CA GLN A 279 -15.51 -27.37 -8.13
C GLN A 279 -14.26 -28.15 -8.50
N TYR A 280 -13.88 -28.13 -9.77
CA TYR A 280 -12.65 -28.78 -10.26
C TYR A 280 -11.39 -28.23 -9.58
N PHE A 281 -11.24 -26.91 -9.52
CA PHE A 281 -10.07 -26.28 -8.89
C PHE A 281 -10.12 -26.36 -7.36
N GLN A 282 -11.31 -26.35 -6.77
CA GLN A 282 -11.46 -26.59 -5.33
C GLN A 282 -10.91 -27.94 -4.93
N THR A 283 -11.25 -28.95 -5.69
CA THR A 283 -10.78 -30.34 -5.45
C THR A 283 -9.29 -30.46 -5.72
N ALA A 284 -8.80 -29.92 -6.86
CA ALA A 284 -7.41 -29.99 -7.25
C ALA A 284 -6.46 -29.30 -6.25
N PHE A 285 -6.90 -28.19 -5.63
CA PHE A 285 -6.11 -27.44 -4.64
C PHE A 285 -6.50 -27.74 -3.19
N SER A 286 -7.34 -28.73 -2.94
CA SER A 286 -7.84 -29.10 -1.61
C SER A 286 -8.40 -27.88 -0.83
N LEU A 287 -9.15 -27.03 -1.50
CA LEU A 287 -9.77 -25.84 -0.95
C LEU A 287 -11.13 -26.23 -0.33
N GLY A 288 -11.41 -25.75 0.88
CA GLY A 288 -12.70 -25.96 1.53
C GLY A 288 -13.85 -25.21 0.80
N ASP A 289 -15.10 -25.58 1.09
CA ASP A 289 -16.30 -25.07 0.40
C ASP A 289 -16.46 -23.54 0.46
N GLY A 290 -15.93 -22.90 1.51
CA GLY A 290 -15.95 -21.44 1.67
C GLY A 290 -15.14 -20.66 0.64
N TYR A 291 -14.13 -21.25 0.00
CA TYR A 291 -13.25 -20.55 -0.94
C TYR A 291 -13.93 -20.16 -2.25
N ALA A 292 -14.86 -21.00 -2.75
CA ALA A 292 -15.60 -20.69 -3.98
C ALA A 292 -16.31 -19.34 -3.87
N ARG A 293 -16.99 -19.10 -2.75
CA ARG A 293 -17.67 -17.83 -2.50
C ARG A 293 -16.70 -16.64 -2.52
N LEU A 294 -15.53 -16.79 -1.92
CA LEU A 294 -14.53 -15.72 -1.87
C LEU A 294 -13.94 -15.41 -3.24
N PHE A 295 -13.73 -16.41 -4.09
CA PHE A 295 -13.30 -16.19 -5.48
C PHE A 295 -14.40 -15.50 -6.31
N VAL A 296 -15.66 -15.88 -6.11
CA VAL A 296 -16.80 -15.21 -6.77
C VAL A 296 -16.91 -13.75 -6.34
N GLU A 297 -16.73 -13.44 -5.05
CA GLU A 297 -16.71 -12.04 -4.60
C GLU A 297 -15.55 -11.25 -5.19
N ALA A 298 -14.35 -11.85 -5.28
CA ALA A 298 -13.22 -11.23 -5.96
C ALA A 298 -13.51 -10.95 -7.45
N ALA A 299 -14.13 -11.90 -8.15
CA ALA A 299 -14.53 -11.72 -9.55
C ALA A 299 -15.55 -10.59 -9.72
N LYS A 300 -16.55 -10.48 -8.83
CA LYS A 300 -17.50 -9.36 -8.82
C LYS A 300 -16.78 -8.02 -8.65
N MET A 301 -15.81 -7.93 -7.73
CA MET A 301 -15.04 -6.71 -7.53
C MET A 301 -14.28 -6.30 -8.79
N TYR A 302 -13.66 -7.23 -9.52
CA TYR A 302 -12.99 -6.94 -10.78
C TYR A 302 -13.95 -6.51 -11.87
N LEU A 303 -15.12 -7.15 -11.98
CA LEU A 303 -16.13 -6.77 -12.95
C LEU A 303 -16.69 -5.36 -12.67
N ILE A 304 -17.03 -5.08 -11.42
CA ILE A 304 -17.48 -3.75 -11.00
C ILE A 304 -16.40 -2.70 -11.30
N ALA A 305 -15.13 -3.00 -11.02
CA ALA A 305 -14.02 -2.10 -11.30
C ALA A 305 -13.85 -1.84 -12.79
N ALA A 306 -14.00 -2.87 -13.64
CA ALA A 306 -13.94 -2.73 -15.09
C ALA A 306 -15.08 -1.84 -15.61
N ILE A 307 -16.31 -2.08 -15.15
CA ILE A 307 -17.48 -1.26 -15.50
C ILE A 307 -17.28 0.19 -15.03
N ALA A 308 -16.89 0.39 -13.77
CA ALA A 308 -16.64 1.72 -13.23
C ALA A 308 -15.57 2.48 -14.02
N MET A 309 -14.49 1.80 -14.44
CA MET A 309 -13.44 2.39 -15.26
C MET A 309 -13.99 2.89 -16.60
N VAL A 310 -14.81 2.08 -17.28
CA VAL A 310 -15.44 2.46 -18.54
C VAL A 310 -16.42 3.60 -18.35
N VAL A 311 -17.26 3.55 -17.31
CA VAL A 311 -18.24 4.61 -17.01
C VAL A 311 -17.54 5.93 -16.71
N ILE A 312 -16.52 5.95 -15.86
CA ILE A 312 -15.76 7.18 -15.55
C ILE A 312 -15.17 7.74 -16.84
N PHE A 313 -14.57 6.88 -17.69
CA PHE A 313 -14.00 7.30 -18.96
C PHE A 313 -15.02 7.91 -19.93
N THR A 314 -16.25 7.37 -19.97
CA THR A 314 -17.31 7.87 -20.85
C THR A 314 -17.96 9.16 -20.33
N MET A 315 -17.81 9.45 -19.04
CA MET A 315 -18.33 10.67 -18.41
C MET A 315 -17.34 11.85 -18.44
N THR A 316 -16.06 11.58 -18.71
CA THR A 316 -15.00 12.59 -18.82
C THR A 316 -14.71 12.94 -20.28
#